data_0740642225d194a4c61c4c44a4b70109
#
_entry.id   0740642225d194a4c61c4c44a4b70109
#
_cell.length_a   1.000
_cell.length_b   1.000
_cell.length_c   1.000
_cell.angle_alpha   90.00
_cell.angle_beta   90.00
_cell.angle_gamma   90.00
#
_symmetry.space_group_name_H-M   'P 1'
#
loop_
_entity.id
_entity.type
_entity.pdbx_description
1 polymer ?
#
loop_
_entity_poly.entity_id
_entity_poly.type
_entity_poly.pdbx_seq_one_letter_code
_entity_poly.pdbx_strand_id
1 'polypeptide(L)' 'MKVINMNGTEINYEAAVELMDDEIRESIFGTVDTEQEFFTAYEKAHIEKYGEEWELSKENPCY' A
#
# COMPACT_ATOMS: atom_id res chain seq x y z
N MET A 1 -8.47 -7.14 8.97
CA MET A 1 -7.23 -6.50 9.40
C MET A 1 -7.09 -5.13 8.80
N LYS A 2 -6.53 -4.19 9.55
CA LYS A 2 -6.41 -2.81 9.09
C LYS A 2 -4.98 -2.35 9.07
N VAL A 3 -4.66 -1.46 8.15
CA VAL A 3 -3.34 -0.83 8.08
C VAL A 3 -3.53 0.67 8.07
N ILE A 4 -2.43 1.38 8.33
CA ILE A 4 -2.45 2.84 8.38
C ILE A 4 -1.65 3.34 7.19
N ASN A 5 -2.26 4.15 6.34
CA ASN A 5 -1.54 4.68 5.19
C ASN A 5 -0.65 5.86 5.59
N MET A 6 0.02 6.44 4.60
CA MET A 6 0.98 7.52 4.86
C MET A 6 0.32 8.75 5.47
N ASN A 7 -0.96 8.91 5.27
CA ASN A 7 -1.69 10.07 5.78
C ASN A 7 -2.39 9.79 7.09
N GLY A 8 -2.16 8.61 7.66
CA GLY A 8 -2.74 8.29 8.96
C GLY A 8 -4.15 7.73 8.89
N THR A 9 -4.62 7.41 7.70
CA THR A 9 -5.97 6.88 7.53
C THR A 9 -5.96 5.36 7.65
N GLU A 10 -6.94 4.82 8.37
CA GLU A 10 -7.11 3.38 8.49
C GLU A 10 -7.73 2.82 7.21
N ILE A 11 -7.13 1.75 6.70
CA ILE A 11 -7.60 1.13 5.46
C ILE A 11 -7.70 -0.37 5.67
N ASN A 12 -8.72 -0.98 5.07
CA ASN A 12 -8.87 -2.42 5.11
C ASN A 12 -7.74 -3.07 4.29
N TYR A 13 -6.93 -3.89 4.95
CA TYR A 13 -5.76 -4.48 4.30
C TYR A 13 -6.14 -5.32 3.09
N GLU A 14 -7.18 -6.14 3.23
CA GLU A 14 -7.56 -7.05 2.15
C GLU A 14 -8.02 -6.30 0.91
N ALA A 15 -8.79 -5.24 1.10
CA ALA A 15 -9.23 -4.43 -0.02
C ALA A 15 -8.05 -3.72 -0.67
N ALA A 16 -7.11 -3.26 0.15
CA ALA A 16 -5.94 -2.58 -0.37
C ALA A 16 -5.09 -3.50 -1.23
N VAL A 17 -4.92 -4.74 -0.77
CA VAL A 17 -4.11 -5.71 -1.52
C VAL A 17 -4.70 -5.98 -2.90
N GLU A 18 -6.02 -6.04 -2.97
CA GLU A 18 -6.67 -6.30 -4.26
C GLU A 18 -6.45 -5.19 -5.26
N LEU A 19 -6.22 -3.99 -4.78
CA LEU A 19 -5.99 -2.84 -5.65
C LEU A 19 -4.52 -2.63 -5.97
N MET A 20 -3.65 -3.44 -5.41
CA MET A 20 -2.22 -3.30 -5.63
C MET A 20 -1.82 -3.75 -7.03
N ASP A 21 -0.78 -3.08 -7.56
CA ASP A 21 -0.17 -3.50 -8.81
C ASP A 21 0.50 -4.86 -8.62
N ASP A 22 0.23 -5.81 -9.53
CA ASP A 22 0.71 -7.17 -9.37
C ASP A 22 2.23 -7.24 -9.35
N GLU A 23 2.89 -6.49 -10.21
CA GLU A 23 4.34 -6.49 -10.28
C GLU A 23 4.97 -6.05 -8.98
N ILE A 24 4.48 -4.93 -8.46
CA ILE A 24 5.03 -4.39 -7.23
C ILE A 24 4.72 -5.33 -6.07
N ARG A 25 3.49 -5.81 -6.02
CA ARG A 25 3.07 -6.69 -4.94
C ARG A 25 3.98 -7.92 -4.86
N GLU A 26 4.26 -8.53 -6.01
CA GLU A 26 5.07 -9.72 -6.02
C GLU A 26 6.52 -9.43 -5.68
N SER A 27 7.01 -8.25 -6.03
CA SER A 27 8.40 -7.92 -5.77
C SER A 27 8.69 -7.74 -4.29
N ILE A 28 7.69 -7.34 -3.51
CA ILE A 28 7.89 -7.12 -2.08
C ILE A 28 7.27 -8.23 -1.23
N PHE A 29 6.47 -9.10 -1.82
CA PHE A 29 5.86 -10.20 -1.09
C PHE A 29 6.95 -11.13 -0.57
N GLY A 30 6.90 -11.40 0.73
CA GLY A 30 7.90 -12.26 1.33
C GLY A 30 9.10 -11.52 1.88
N THR A 31 9.21 -10.22 1.63
CA THR A 31 10.31 -9.44 2.16
C THR A 31 9.91 -8.65 3.40
N VAL A 32 8.67 -8.80 3.83
CA VAL A 32 8.13 -8.07 4.98
C VAL A 32 7.53 -9.07 5.95
N ASP A 33 7.38 -8.65 7.20
CA ASP A 33 6.90 -9.54 8.25
C ASP A 33 5.45 -9.32 8.63
N THR A 34 4.92 -8.13 8.44
CA THR A 34 3.55 -7.82 8.84
C THR A 34 2.81 -7.15 7.70
N GLU A 35 1.49 -7.13 7.83
CA GLU A 35 0.66 -6.46 6.82
C GLU A 35 0.94 -4.97 6.76
N GLN A 36 1.19 -4.36 7.91
CA GLN A 36 1.51 -2.94 7.92
C GLN A 36 2.81 -2.67 7.17
N GLU A 37 3.80 -3.52 7.35
CA GLU A 37 5.07 -3.38 6.64
C GLU A 37 4.89 -3.61 5.15
N PHE A 38 4.06 -4.57 4.80
CA PHE A 38 3.78 -4.85 3.40
C PHE A 38 3.15 -3.63 2.73
N PHE A 39 2.17 -3.04 3.39
CA PHE A 39 1.50 -1.86 2.86
C PHE A 39 2.48 -0.70 2.71
N THR A 40 3.29 -0.46 3.73
CA THR A 40 4.27 0.63 3.69
C THR A 40 5.28 0.42 2.58
N ALA A 41 5.76 -0.80 2.42
CA ALA A 41 6.71 -1.11 1.36
C ALA A 41 6.07 -0.91 -0.01
N TYR A 42 4.80 -1.26 -0.14
CA TYR A 42 4.12 -1.05 -1.40
C TYR A 42 4.01 0.43 -1.72
N GLU A 43 3.67 1.25 -0.74
CA GLU A 43 3.55 2.69 -0.97
C GLU A 43 4.85 3.26 -1.51
N LYS A 44 5.97 2.87 -0.90
CA LYS A 44 7.26 3.36 -1.34
C LYS A 44 7.62 2.86 -2.73
N ALA A 45 7.36 1.59 -2.98
CA ALA A 45 7.67 1.01 -4.28
C ALA A 45 6.83 1.64 -5.39
N HIS A 46 5.58 1.96 -5.07
CA HIS A 46 4.72 2.61 -6.06
C HIS A 46 5.27 3.96 -6.46
N ILE A 47 5.73 4.73 -5.49
CA ILE A 47 6.32 6.03 -5.78
C ILE A 47 7.56 5.86 -6.67
N GLU A 48 8.37 4.87 -6.37
CA GLU A 48 9.58 4.63 -7.16
C GLU A 48 9.27 4.20 -8.58
N LYS A 49 8.23 3.40 -8.75
CA LYS A 49 7.92 2.87 -10.06
C LYS A 49 7.20 3.89 -10.94
N TYR A 50 6.25 4.60 -10.36
CA TYR A 50 5.39 5.49 -11.14
C TYR A 50 5.68 6.97 -10.93
N GLY A 51 6.47 7.29 -9.93
CA GLY A 51 6.79 8.68 -9.64
C GLY A 51 5.70 9.43 -8.93
N GLU A 52 4.69 8.72 -8.41
CA GLU A 52 3.61 9.38 -7.69
C GLU A 52 3.05 8.44 -6.65
N GLU A 53 2.34 9.03 -5.69
CA GLU A 53 1.75 8.24 -4.62
C GLU A 53 0.65 7.34 -5.13
N TRP A 54 0.54 6.17 -4.49
CA TRP A 54 -0.56 5.27 -4.75
C TRP A 54 -1.86 5.94 -4.31
N GLU A 55 -2.94 5.63 -5.03
CA GLU A 55 -4.21 6.28 -4.78
C GLU A 55 -4.68 6.15 -3.33
N LEU A 56 -4.50 4.97 -2.75
CA LEU A 56 -4.91 4.76 -1.37
C LEU A 56 -4.02 5.46 -0.36
N SER A 57 -2.85 5.91 -0.79
CA SER A 57 -1.95 6.65 0.09
C SER A 57 -2.25 8.13 0.10
N LYS A 58 -3.02 8.59 -0.86
CA LYS A 58 -3.31 10.00 -0.97
C LYS A 58 -4.31 10.43 0.09
N GLU A 59 -4.26 11.70 0.39
CA GLU A 59 -5.15 12.26 1.38
C GLU A 59 -6.51 12.51 0.75
N ASN A 60 -7.30 11.47 0.70
CA ASN A 60 -8.67 11.64 0.25
C ASN A 60 -9.45 10.37 0.48
N PRO A 61 -9.93 10.19 1.62
CA PRO A 61 -10.62 8.97 1.99
C PRO A 61 -12.08 9.01 1.61
N CYS A 62 -12.37 9.26 0.39
CA CYS A 62 -13.76 9.32 -0.04
C CYS A 62 -14.32 7.95 -0.30
N TYR A 63 -14.00 6.99 0.48
CA TYR A 63 -14.61 5.67 0.37
C TYR A 63 -14.90 5.10 1.73
#